data_aa103095dd4e9cc3bb5f5e3199ae0e94
#
_entry.id   aa103095dd4e9cc3bb5f5e3199ae0e94
#
_cell.length_a   1.000
_cell.length_b   1.000
_cell.length_c   1.000
_cell.angle_alpha   90.00
_cell.angle_beta   90.00
_cell.angle_gamma   90.00
#
_symmetry.space_group_name_H-M   'P 1'
#
loop_
_entity.id
_entity.type
_entity.pdbx_description
1 polymer ?
#
loop_
_entity_poly.entity_id
_entity_poly.type
_entity_poly.pdbx_seq_one_letter_code
_entity_poly.pdbx_strand_id
1 'polypeptide(L)'
;MAAQAEDHPLWLRHCAISPDGAQIAFCYKGDIFTVPVAGGQARQLTSNAAYDGNPVWSPNGQQIAFMSNREGSMDIYVMSKDGGTPKRLTTDSGDETPITWHDNNHVLFSAALWTEPKSIIFPSRQFPQVYEVDVNGSRPVKFSDITMEDMSLNAKGQILY
;
A
#
# COMPACT_ATOMS: atom_id res chain seq x y z
N MET A 1 33.10 24.69 18.39
CA MET A 1 31.70 24.29 18.14
C MET A 1 31.76 23.03 17.35
N ALA A 2 31.36 21.87 17.93
CA ALA A 2 31.23 20.63 17.15
C ALA A 2 30.01 20.77 16.25
N ALA A 3 30.20 20.63 14.94
CA ALA A 3 29.09 20.48 14.02
C ALA A 3 28.30 19.25 14.43
N GLN A 4 27.06 19.41 14.86
CA GLN A 4 26.15 18.29 14.99
C GLN A 4 26.01 17.72 13.58
N ALA A 5 26.40 16.47 13.40
CA ALA A 5 26.10 15.72 12.21
C ALA A 5 24.58 15.69 12.09
N GLU A 6 24.02 16.33 11.07
CA GLU A 6 22.60 16.17 10.76
C GLU A 6 22.38 14.69 10.47
N ASP A 7 21.59 14.04 11.31
CA ASP A 7 21.25 12.64 11.18
C ASP A 7 20.21 12.52 10.06
N HIS A 8 20.71 12.47 8.82
CA HIS A 8 19.85 12.26 7.66
C HIS A 8 19.42 10.79 7.63
N PRO A 9 18.14 10.49 7.77
CA PRO A 9 17.67 9.11 7.68
C PRO A 9 17.95 8.57 6.29
N LEU A 10 18.83 7.58 6.22
CA LEU A 10 19.10 6.82 5.00
C LEU A 10 17.98 5.80 4.78
N TRP A 11 17.62 5.53 3.51
CA TRP A 11 16.69 4.44 3.16
C TRP A 11 15.20 4.72 3.42
N LEU A 12 14.74 5.95 3.21
CA LEU A 12 13.31 6.24 3.06
C LEU A 12 12.80 5.59 1.76
N ARG A 13 11.71 4.83 1.84
CA ARG A 13 11.13 4.13 0.69
C ARG A 13 9.63 4.36 0.60
N HIS A 14 9.07 4.19 -0.59
CA HIS A 14 7.63 4.16 -0.86
C HIS A 14 6.93 5.41 -0.29
N CYS A 15 7.37 6.60 -0.72
CA CYS A 15 6.78 7.85 -0.27
C CYS A 15 5.45 8.12 -0.99
N ALA A 16 4.42 8.49 -0.23
CA ALA A 16 3.11 8.86 -0.74
C ALA A 16 2.62 10.16 -0.07
N ILE A 17 2.18 11.12 -0.89
CA ILE A 17 1.65 12.39 -0.41
C ILE A 17 0.15 12.24 -0.15
N SER A 18 -0.35 12.77 0.97
CA SER A 18 -1.78 12.80 1.28
C SER A 18 -2.55 13.64 0.25
N PRO A 19 -3.84 13.35 -0.01
CA PRO A 19 -4.63 14.06 -1.02
C PRO A 19 -4.74 15.58 -0.82
N ASP A 20 -4.65 16.04 0.43
CA ASP A 20 -4.63 17.47 0.79
C ASP A 20 -3.24 18.11 0.67
N GLY A 21 -2.21 17.31 0.32
CA GLY A 21 -0.83 17.78 0.22
C GLY A 21 -0.14 18.11 1.54
N ALA A 22 -0.74 17.78 2.70
CA ALA A 22 -0.25 18.20 4.01
C ALA A 22 0.72 17.22 4.66
N GLN A 23 0.63 15.93 4.32
CA GLN A 23 1.39 14.84 4.94
C GLN A 23 2.11 13.98 3.87
N ILE A 24 3.25 13.42 4.25
CA ILE A 24 3.94 12.38 3.50
C ILE A 24 3.94 11.12 4.34
N ALA A 25 3.39 10.02 3.82
CA ALA A 25 3.58 8.68 4.37
C ALA A 25 4.81 8.05 3.70
N PHE A 26 5.59 7.30 4.46
CA PHE A 26 6.79 6.62 3.94
C PHE A 26 7.14 5.40 4.79
N CYS A 27 7.92 4.48 4.21
CA CYS A 27 8.47 3.34 4.92
C CYS A 27 9.90 3.62 5.36
N TYR A 28 10.20 3.33 6.63
CA TYR A 28 11.54 3.37 7.19
C TYR A 28 11.76 2.20 8.15
N LYS A 29 12.83 1.42 7.92
CA LYS A 29 13.20 0.22 8.70
C LYS A 29 12.08 -0.83 8.84
N GLY A 30 11.17 -0.89 7.85
CA GLY A 30 10.08 -1.86 7.86
C GLY A 30 8.80 -1.40 8.56
N ASP A 31 8.73 -0.14 8.97
CA ASP A 31 7.54 0.48 9.54
C ASP A 31 7.05 1.67 8.72
N ILE A 32 5.77 1.98 8.82
CA ILE A 32 5.13 3.14 8.20
C ILE A 32 5.22 4.35 9.13
N PHE A 33 5.64 5.47 8.57
CA PHE A 33 5.73 6.78 9.23
C PHE A 33 4.96 7.82 8.44
N THR A 34 4.58 8.91 9.11
CA THR A 34 4.11 10.13 8.47
C THR A 34 4.91 11.33 8.94
N VAL A 35 5.06 12.33 8.07
CA VAL A 35 5.70 13.61 8.38
C VAL A 35 4.95 14.75 7.67
N PRO A 36 4.81 15.94 8.26
CA PRO A 36 4.28 17.10 7.56
C PRO A 36 5.14 17.46 6.33
N VAL A 37 4.51 17.84 5.21
CA VAL A 37 5.22 18.30 4.00
C VAL A 37 6.13 19.50 4.28
N ALA A 38 5.73 20.36 5.23
CA ALA A 38 6.56 21.48 5.71
C ALA A 38 7.81 21.06 6.51
N GLY A 39 8.00 19.75 6.73
CA GLY A 39 9.05 19.21 7.58
C GLY A 39 8.62 19.13 9.04
N GLY A 40 9.49 18.61 9.88
CA GLY A 40 9.25 18.45 11.32
C GLY A 40 9.51 17.02 11.79
N GLN A 41 8.91 16.65 12.93
CA GLN A 41 9.07 15.32 13.51
C GLN A 41 8.21 14.29 12.79
N ALA A 42 8.84 13.21 12.35
CA ALA A 42 8.13 12.05 11.82
C ALA A 42 7.41 11.29 12.94
N ARG A 43 6.19 10.86 12.66
CA ARG A 43 5.37 10.03 13.54
C ARG A 43 5.33 8.60 13.03
N GLN A 44 5.71 7.65 13.85
CA GLN A 44 5.59 6.22 13.55
C GLN A 44 4.13 5.79 13.68
N LEU A 45 3.59 5.11 12.66
CA LEU A 45 2.22 4.60 12.64
C LEU A 45 2.15 3.09 12.90
N THR A 46 3.17 2.34 12.49
CA THR A 46 3.27 0.89 12.76
C THR A 46 4.55 0.59 13.54
N SER A 47 4.52 -0.50 14.32
CA SER A 47 5.66 -0.94 15.14
C SER A 47 5.59 -2.45 15.34
N ASN A 48 5.56 -3.22 14.26
CA ASN A 48 5.53 -4.68 14.29
C ASN A 48 6.91 -5.23 13.90
N ALA A 49 7.23 -6.47 14.28
CA ALA A 49 8.43 -7.16 13.82
C ALA A 49 8.39 -7.53 12.33
N ALA A 50 7.19 -7.50 11.72
CA ALA A 50 6.98 -7.71 10.30
C ALA A 50 7.41 -6.49 9.47
N TYR A 51 7.57 -6.69 8.17
CA TYR A 51 7.80 -5.60 7.23
C TYR A 51 6.48 -5.00 6.78
N ASP A 52 6.31 -3.70 7.05
CA ASP A 52 5.21 -2.87 6.56
C ASP A 52 5.75 -1.90 5.51
N GLY A 53 5.14 -1.87 4.33
CA GLY A 53 5.64 -1.06 3.21
C GLY A 53 4.56 -0.60 2.23
N ASN A 54 5.00 0.19 1.26
CA ASN A 54 4.18 0.69 0.15
C ASN A 54 2.85 1.37 0.60
N PRO A 55 2.90 2.39 1.48
CA PRO A 55 1.70 3.08 1.94
C PRO A 55 1.03 3.85 0.81
N VAL A 56 -0.30 3.74 0.70
CA VAL A 56 -1.13 4.52 -0.24
C VAL A 56 -2.30 5.15 0.51
N TRP A 57 -2.51 6.45 0.30
CA TRP A 57 -3.57 7.21 0.95
C TRP A 57 -4.93 6.99 0.29
N SER A 58 -5.99 6.87 1.09
CA SER A 58 -7.37 6.93 0.59
C SER A 58 -7.66 8.33 0.01
N PRO A 59 -8.58 8.45 -0.98
CA PRO A 59 -8.91 9.73 -1.60
C PRO A 59 -9.36 10.82 -0.62
N ASN A 60 -10.03 10.44 0.47
CA ASN A 60 -10.43 11.38 1.54
C ASN A 60 -9.32 11.64 2.58
N GLY A 61 -8.15 11.03 2.44
CA GLY A 61 -7.01 11.19 3.37
C GLY A 61 -7.24 10.66 4.78
N GLN A 62 -8.24 9.82 5.02
CA GLN A 62 -8.55 9.31 6.37
C GLN A 62 -7.94 7.95 6.66
N GLN A 63 -7.54 7.22 5.62
CA GLN A 63 -6.99 5.87 5.73
C GLN A 63 -5.71 5.73 4.91
N ILE A 64 -4.89 4.77 5.32
CA ILE A 64 -3.67 4.35 4.60
C ILE A 64 -3.77 2.84 4.39
N ALA A 65 -3.71 2.39 3.14
CA ALA A 65 -3.50 1.00 2.81
C ALA A 65 -2.01 0.74 2.63
N PHE A 66 -1.54 -0.45 2.98
CA PHE A 66 -0.14 -0.85 2.91
C PHE A 66 -0.01 -2.37 2.83
N MET A 67 1.15 -2.87 2.43
CA MET A 67 1.45 -4.30 2.47
C MET A 67 2.18 -4.66 3.74
N SER A 68 1.93 -5.88 4.26
CA SER A 68 2.60 -6.41 5.44
C SER A 68 2.72 -7.94 5.40
N ASN A 69 3.85 -8.46 5.85
CA ASN A 69 4.07 -9.92 5.95
C ASN A 69 3.86 -10.48 7.36
N ARG A 70 3.06 -9.79 8.20
CA ARG A 70 2.82 -10.19 9.60
C ARG A 70 2.12 -11.55 9.76
N GLU A 71 1.47 -12.04 8.72
CA GLU A 71 0.80 -13.35 8.69
C GLU A 71 1.45 -14.31 7.68
N GLY A 72 2.69 -14.00 7.23
CA GLY A 72 3.50 -14.87 6.36
C GLY A 72 3.77 -14.28 4.97
N SER A 73 2.76 -14.25 4.09
CA SER A 73 2.83 -13.56 2.78
C SER A 73 2.63 -12.05 2.92
N MET A 74 2.98 -11.32 1.86
CA MET A 74 2.66 -9.88 1.79
C MET A 74 1.18 -9.73 1.48
N ASP A 75 0.40 -9.31 2.47
CA ASP A 75 -1.04 -9.06 2.37
C ASP A 75 -1.34 -7.56 2.43
N ILE A 76 -2.53 -7.19 1.95
CA ILE A 76 -3.03 -5.82 2.03
C ILE A 76 -3.67 -5.58 3.39
N TYR A 77 -3.23 -4.51 4.03
CA TYR A 77 -3.78 -3.99 5.29
C TYR A 77 -4.26 -2.56 5.12
N VAL A 78 -5.19 -2.16 5.96
CA VAL A 78 -5.66 -0.78 6.06
C VAL A 78 -5.64 -0.32 7.52
N MET A 79 -5.29 0.94 7.74
CA MET A 79 -5.36 1.58 9.05
C MET A 79 -5.84 3.03 8.94
N SER A 80 -6.23 3.63 10.06
CA SER A 80 -6.47 5.08 10.14
C SER A 80 -5.18 5.85 9.84
N LYS A 81 -5.30 7.06 9.25
CA LYS A 81 -4.18 8.01 9.09
C LYS A 81 -3.47 8.35 10.40
N ASP A 82 -4.17 8.19 11.51
CA ASP A 82 -3.66 8.43 12.85
C ASP A 82 -3.03 7.19 13.50
N GLY A 83 -2.87 6.09 12.73
CA GLY A 83 -2.38 4.82 13.24
C GLY A 83 -3.48 4.01 13.92
N GLY A 84 -3.09 3.08 14.78
CA GLY A 84 -3.97 2.14 15.47
C GLY A 84 -3.78 0.72 15.00
N THR A 85 -4.73 -0.17 15.28
CA THR A 85 -4.65 -1.58 14.87
C THR A 85 -4.99 -1.72 13.39
N PRO A 86 -4.05 -2.17 12.54
CA PRO A 86 -4.35 -2.42 11.14
C PRO A 86 -5.32 -3.58 10.95
N LYS A 87 -6.22 -3.44 10.00
CA LYS A 87 -7.12 -4.50 9.55
C LYS A 87 -6.56 -5.17 8.30
N ARG A 88 -6.42 -6.50 8.32
CA ARG A 88 -6.07 -7.30 7.15
C ARG A 88 -7.25 -7.36 6.18
N LEU A 89 -7.01 -7.11 4.90
CA LEU A 89 -8.03 -7.15 3.85
C LEU A 89 -7.95 -8.39 2.98
N THR A 90 -6.73 -8.92 2.77
CA THR A 90 -6.48 -10.08 1.90
C THR A 90 -5.82 -11.22 2.68
N THR A 91 -5.93 -12.43 2.17
CA THR A 91 -5.48 -13.66 2.87
C THR A 91 -4.93 -14.71 1.89
N ASP A 92 -4.56 -14.32 0.68
CA ASP A 92 -3.97 -15.26 -0.28
C ASP A 92 -2.53 -15.63 0.13
N SER A 93 -2.04 -16.76 -0.34
CA SER A 93 -0.67 -17.21 -0.07
C SER A 93 0.38 -16.56 -0.97
N GLY A 94 -0.03 -15.78 -1.96
CA GLY A 94 0.84 -14.99 -2.83
C GLY A 94 1.15 -13.62 -2.24
N ASP A 95 2.19 -12.98 -2.76
CA ASP A 95 2.51 -11.62 -2.39
C ASP A 95 1.60 -10.63 -3.11
N GLU A 96 1.12 -9.64 -2.38
CA GLU A 96 0.21 -8.60 -2.84
C GLU A 96 0.80 -7.22 -2.56
N THR A 97 0.62 -6.30 -3.51
CA THR A 97 1.16 -4.95 -3.39
C THR A 97 0.05 -3.93 -3.65
N PRO A 98 -0.24 -2.99 -2.72
CA PRO A 98 -1.22 -1.95 -2.96
C PRO A 98 -0.70 -0.99 -4.03
N ILE A 99 -1.57 -0.62 -4.96
CA ILE A 99 -1.24 0.32 -6.04
C ILE A 99 -1.85 1.67 -5.74
N THR A 100 -3.18 1.71 -5.54
CA THR A 100 -3.95 2.93 -5.29
C THR A 100 -5.32 2.58 -4.70
N TRP A 101 -6.14 3.58 -4.48
CA TRP A 101 -7.54 3.43 -4.11
C TRP A 101 -8.43 3.74 -5.33
N HIS A 102 -9.44 2.93 -5.54
CA HIS A 102 -10.49 3.20 -6.52
C HIS A 102 -11.43 4.29 -6.01
N ASP A 103 -11.85 4.15 -4.76
CA ASP A 103 -12.66 5.12 -4.00
C ASP A 103 -12.28 5.05 -2.50
N ASN A 104 -13.10 5.63 -1.62
CA ASN A 104 -12.79 5.63 -0.16
C ASN A 104 -12.98 4.26 0.52
N ASN A 105 -13.54 3.29 -0.18
CA ASN A 105 -13.87 1.97 0.37
C ASN A 105 -13.15 0.82 -0.33
N HIS A 106 -12.55 1.06 -1.51
CA HIS A 106 -11.95 0.01 -2.32
C HIS A 106 -10.48 0.29 -2.60
N VAL A 107 -9.62 -0.70 -2.29
CA VAL A 107 -8.19 -0.68 -2.58
C VAL A 107 -7.90 -1.51 -3.81
N LEU A 108 -7.15 -0.95 -4.76
CA LEU A 108 -6.61 -1.66 -5.90
C LEU A 108 -5.19 -2.16 -5.56
N PHE A 109 -4.95 -3.42 -5.85
CA PHE A 109 -3.67 -4.05 -5.58
C PHE A 109 -3.26 -5.00 -6.71
N SER A 110 -1.96 -5.19 -6.85
CA SER A 110 -1.35 -6.15 -7.76
C SER A 110 -1.12 -7.46 -7.05
N ALA A 111 -1.53 -8.57 -7.68
CA ALA A 111 -1.31 -9.91 -7.17
C ALA A 111 -1.29 -10.95 -8.30
N ALA A 112 -0.63 -12.09 -8.05
CA ALA A 112 -0.67 -13.26 -8.90
C ALA A 112 -1.56 -14.34 -8.25
N LEU A 113 -2.87 -14.11 -8.23
CA LEU A 113 -3.84 -15.01 -7.59
C LEU A 113 -4.18 -16.22 -8.50
N TRP A 114 -4.28 -17.41 -7.91
CA TRP A 114 -4.66 -18.67 -8.61
C TRP A 114 -6.18 -18.76 -8.76
N THR A 115 -6.79 -17.84 -9.50
CA THR A 115 -8.26 -17.78 -9.58
C THR A 115 -8.86 -18.48 -10.79
N GLU A 116 -8.07 -18.87 -11.79
CA GLU A 116 -8.60 -19.52 -13.00
C GLU A 116 -7.85 -20.80 -13.40
N PRO A 117 -8.60 -21.92 -13.69
CA PRO A 117 -8.00 -23.17 -14.18
C PRO A 117 -7.26 -23.04 -15.52
N LYS A 118 -7.54 -21.99 -16.29
CA LYS A 118 -6.88 -21.68 -17.57
C LYS A 118 -5.50 -21.06 -17.41
N SER A 119 -5.19 -20.52 -16.24
CA SER A 119 -3.87 -19.94 -15.90
C SER A 119 -2.78 -20.99 -15.66
N ILE A 120 -3.12 -22.29 -15.72
CA ILE A 120 -2.19 -23.41 -15.47
C ILE A 120 -1.08 -23.52 -16.53
N ILE A 121 -1.25 -22.92 -17.71
CA ILE A 121 -0.31 -23.02 -18.84
C ILE A 121 0.89 -22.07 -18.69
N PHE A 122 0.74 -20.98 -17.93
CA PHE A 122 1.85 -20.05 -17.63
C PHE A 122 1.94 -19.86 -16.12
N PRO A 123 3.16 -19.92 -15.52
CA PRO A 123 3.32 -19.65 -14.11
C PRO A 123 2.80 -18.23 -13.81
N SER A 124 1.70 -18.14 -13.09
CA SER A 124 0.96 -16.90 -12.77
C SER A 124 1.81 -15.83 -12.05
N ARG A 125 2.93 -16.24 -11.44
CA ARG A 125 3.89 -15.35 -10.79
C ARG A 125 4.60 -14.37 -11.73
N GLN A 126 4.55 -14.57 -13.03
CA GLN A 126 5.21 -13.71 -14.02
C GLN A 126 4.32 -12.55 -14.50
N PHE A 127 3.01 -12.63 -14.25
CA PHE A 127 2.04 -11.64 -14.76
C PHE A 127 1.04 -11.26 -13.65
N PRO A 128 1.43 -10.39 -12.72
CA PRO A 128 0.50 -9.90 -11.72
C PRO A 128 -0.65 -9.16 -12.39
N GLN A 129 -1.85 -9.34 -11.85
CA GLN A 129 -3.07 -8.69 -12.32
C GLN A 129 -3.59 -7.75 -11.24
N VAL A 130 -4.45 -6.82 -11.64
CA VAL A 130 -5.03 -5.86 -10.71
C VAL A 130 -6.35 -6.40 -10.15
N TYR A 131 -6.44 -6.41 -8.84
CA TYR A 131 -7.61 -6.79 -8.06
C TYR A 131 -8.10 -5.63 -7.22
N GLU A 132 -9.34 -5.71 -6.81
CA GLU A 132 -10.01 -4.77 -5.92
C GLU A 132 -10.49 -5.49 -4.66
N VAL A 133 -10.35 -4.85 -3.50
CA VAL A 133 -10.87 -5.34 -2.23
C VAL A 133 -11.54 -4.23 -1.44
N ASP A 134 -12.71 -4.52 -0.84
CA ASP A 134 -13.45 -3.61 0.05
C ASP A 134 -12.77 -3.56 1.43
N VAL A 135 -12.58 -2.35 1.98
CA VAL A 135 -12.00 -2.14 3.32
C VAL A 135 -12.84 -2.72 4.45
N ASN A 136 -14.13 -2.98 4.23
CA ASN A 136 -14.98 -3.66 5.20
C ASN A 136 -14.75 -5.17 5.23
N GLY A 137 -14.03 -5.70 4.25
CA GLY A 137 -13.67 -7.11 4.09
C GLY A 137 -14.63 -7.80 3.12
N SER A 138 -14.12 -8.14 1.98
CA SER A 138 -14.80 -8.93 0.96
C SER A 138 -13.77 -9.84 0.30
N ARG A 139 -14.25 -10.75 -0.53
CA ARG A 139 -13.36 -11.50 -1.39
C ARG A 139 -12.82 -10.57 -2.47
N PRO A 140 -11.49 -10.57 -2.75
CA PRO A 140 -10.94 -9.79 -3.85
C PRO A 140 -11.63 -10.11 -5.17
N VAL A 141 -11.89 -9.08 -5.97
CA VAL A 141 -12.47 -9.19 -7.30
C VAL A 141 -11.46 -8.69 -8.32
N LYS A 142 -11.33 -9.40 -9.43
CA LYS A 142 -10.45 -8.97 -10.50
C LYS A 142 -10.95 -7.66 -11.10
N PHE A 143 -10.11 -6.64 -11.06
CA PHE A 143 -10.43 -5.31 -11.57
C PHE A 143 -10.09 -5.16 -13.06
N SER A 144 -8.97 -5.74 -13.52
CA SER A 144 -8.52 -5.63 -14.90
C SER A 144 -7.82 -6.91 -15.38
N ASP A 145 -7.99 -7.22 -16.67
CA ASP A 145 -7.25 -8.29 -17.35
C ASP A 145 -5.87 -7.84 -17.83
N ILE A 146 -5.58 -6.54 -17.75
CA ILE A 146 -4.30 -5.98 -18.15
C ILE A 146 -3.32 -6.19 -17.01
N THR A 147 -2.15 -6.75 -17.32
CA THR A 147 -1.04 -6.85 -16.39
C THR A 147 -0.40 -5.47 -16.23
N MET A 148 -0.33 -4.97 -15.01
CA MET A 148 0.26 -3.67 -14.69
C MET A 148 1.12 -3.80 -13.44
N GLU A 149 2.29 -3.19 -13.45
CA GLU A 149 3.13 -3.06 -12.25
C GLU A 149 2.75 -1.81 -11.46
N ASP A 150 2.46 -0.73 -12.16
CA ASP A 150 2.01 0.54 -11.60
C ASP A 150 0.81 1.09 -12.36
N MET A 151 -0.08 1.75 -11.66
CA MET A 151 -1.19 2.49 -12.26
C MET A 151 -1.54 3.70 -11.42
N SER A 152 -2.09 4.71 -12.06
CA SER A 152 -2.72 5.82 -11.37
C SER A 152 -4.12 6.07 -11.91
N LEU A 153 -5.01 6.50 -11.02
CA LEU A 153 -6.37 6.91 -11.36
C LEU A 153 -6.48 8.43 -11.25
N ASN A 154 -7.04 9.06 -12.26
CA ASN A 154 -7.42 10.47 -12.12
C ASN A 154 -8.78 10.59 -11.40
N ALA A 155 -9.18 11.82 -11.07
CA ALA A 155 -10.46 12.11 -10.40
C ALA A 155 -11.71 11.66 -11.18
N LYS A 156 -11.57 11.27 -12.46
CA LYS A 156 -12.65 10.75 -13.31
C LYS A 156 -12.63 9.23 -13.41
N GLY A 157 -11.76 8.54 -12.66
CA GLY A 157 -11.59 7.09 -12.74
C GLY A 157 -10.88 6.60 -14.01
N GLN A 158 -10.24 7.47 -14.77
CA GLN A 158 -9.46 7.07 -15.93
C GLN A 158 -8.11 6.53 -15.49
N ILE A 159 -7.74 5.39 -16.04
CA ILE A 159 -6.49 4.69 -15.73
C ILE A 159 -5.36 5.24 -16.60
N LEU A 160 -4.24 5.57 -15.97
CA LEU A 160 -2.95 5.76 -16.61
C LEU A 160 -2.06 4.57 -16.20
N TYR A 161 -1.48 3.87 -17.16
CA TYR A 161 -0.61 2.70 -16.97
C TYR A 161 0.62 2.79 -17.87
#